data_3c5349a287debb9b5c438ecda05473f6
#
_entry.id   3c5349a287debb9b5c438ecda05473f6
#
_cell.length_a   1.000
_cell.length_b   1.000
_cell.length_c   1.000
_cell.angle_alpha   90.00
_cell.angle_beta   90.00
_cell.angle_gamma   90.00
#
_symmetry.space_group_name_H-M   'P 1'
#
loop_
_entity.id
_entity.type
_entity.pdbx_description
1 polymer ?
#
loop_
_entity_poly.entity_id
_entity_poly.type
_entity_poly.pdbx_seq_one_letter_code
_entity_poly.pdbx_strand_id
1 'polypeptide(L)'
;ENLPDFDTESDESRAIAAMVADILGAQADTAAPKLIIGEGRNMKNAKVYVAEQTDATTNTKTNEAYVSNKVIATGLSANTVYYYSYEKEDGTYTEPAEYATKSTNNYSFIFVGDPQIGSSNELKGSDTAEFYQAQSDAVRNDSFNWNTTLNEAMDKTGGNASFVVSAGDQIQTTKKKSPGKSEMTSEIEYTGYLSPDVLKSLPVATTVGNHDADNANYTYHFNTPNSSDLGSNGVVGGDYYFTYGNTLFMMLNTQDTNAAEHKQFMEQAIAANPNCTWRVVTLHQDIYGSAEHSNEPEITNLRYTLVPYFEANDVDVVLTGHDHAYSRTHILEGGHKTVEYTDDEFDAELDKDMDAGENPATRYEAPANISADSKEPADVAYLNYLNAVMDKDAIEDTEKGETVVNPDGILYMTANSSSGSKYYDLVPRMQSYIANRWQEDVPTYSVIDVTDNTFTINTYRTDNDQKIDETFTIKKGVTEDIKSASVGKVKNQIY
;
A
#
# COMPACT_ATOMS: atom_id res chain seq x y z
N GLU A 1 -15.67 21.72 37.76
CA GLU A 1 -16.66 21.01 36.96
C GLU A 1 -16.39 19.52 37.12
N ASN A 2 -17.29 18.84 37.82
CA ASN A 2 -17.21 17.39 38.06
C ASN A 2 -17.46 16.72 36.69
N LEU A 3 -16.43 16.12 36.13
CA LEU A 3 -16.63 15.08 35.12
C LEU A 3 -17.46 13.96 35.77
N PRO A 4 -18.48 13.42 35.06
CA PRO A 4 -19.21 12.29 35.60
C PRO A 4 -18.24 11.16 35.89
N ASP A 5 -18.36 10.53 37.04
CA ASP A 5 -17.69 9.25 37.37
C ASP A 5 -18.10 8.26 36.27
N PHE A 6 -17.18 8.05 35.33
CA PHE A 6 -17.34 6.94 34.44
C PHE A 6 -17.08 5.68 35.23
N ASP A 7 -18.19 5.00 35.56
CA ASP A 7 -18.15 3.65 36.11
C ASP A 7 -17.23 2.82 35.18
N THR A 8 -16.09 2.36 35.68
CA THR A 8 -15.02 1.74 34.91
C THR A 8 -15.41 0.43 34.23
N GLU A 9 -16.61 -0.07 34.53
CA GLU A 9 -17.23 -1.20 33.84
C GLU A 9 -18.61 -0.79 33.33
N SER A 10 -18.71 -0.51 32.03
CA SER A 10 -20.03 -0.33 31.42
C SER A 10 -20.84 -1.60 31.50
N ASP A 11 -22.19 -1.49 31.61
CA ASP A 11 -23.08 -2.65 31.58
C ASP A 11 -22.88 -3.50 30.32
N GLU A 12 -22.49 -2.87 29.22
CA GLU A 12 -22.18 -3.51 27.95
C GLU A 12 -20.90 -4.36 28.05
N SER A 13 -19.83 -3.85 28.65
CA SER A 13 -18.61 -4.64 28.92
C SER A 13 -18.88 -5.88 29.78
N ARG A 14 -19.67 -5.74 30.80
CA ARG A 14 -20.08 -6.89 31.66
C ARG A 14 -20.90 -7.91 30.89
N ALA A 15 -21.84 -7.45 30.07
CA ALA A 15 -22.65 -8.33 29.22
C ALA A 15 -21.79 -9.09 28.20
N ILE A 16 -20.82 -8.44 27.61
CA ILE A 16 -19.87 -9.09 26.68
C ILE A 16 -19.01 -10.12 27.41
N ALA A 17 -18.51 -9.80 28.62
CA ALA A 17 -17.72 -10.74 29.41
C ALA A 17 -18.53 -12.01 29.77
N ALA A 18 -19.81 -11.85 30.09
CA ALA A 18 -20.71 -12.97 30.34
C ALA A 18 -20.94 -13.84 29.09
N MET A 19 -21.16 -13.22 27.94
CA MET A 19 -21.28 -13.94 26.65
C MET A 19 -20.01 -14.71 26.31
N VAL A 20 -18.83 -14.11 26.49
CA VAL A 20 -17.55 -14.78 26.31
C VAL A 20 -17.40 -16.00 27.21
N ALA A 21 -17.74 -15.85 28.49
CA ALA A 21 -17.69 -16.96 29.46
C ALA A 21 -18.65 -18.11 29.07
N ASP A 22 -19.85 -17.79 28.61
CA ASP A 22 -20.82 -18.79 28.13
C ASP A 22 -20.31 -19.56 26.90
N ILE A 23 -19.71 -18.86 25.92
CA ILE A 23 -19.22 -19.47 24.69
C ILE A 23 -18.00 -20.36 24.95
N LEU A 24 -17.06 -19.90 25.77
CA LEU A 24 -15.83 -20.64 26.07
C LEU A 24 -16.03 -21.73 27.10
N GLY A 25 -17.07 -21.64 27.89
CA GLY A 25 -17.28 -22.51 29.04
C GLY A 25 -16.30 -22.24 30.19
N ALA A 26 -16.51 -22.91 31.32
CA ALA A 26 -15.76 -22.69 32.58
C ALA A 26 -14.27 -23.09 32.55
N GLN A 27 -13.73 -23.54 31.40
CA GLN A 27 -12.37 -24.06 31.26
C GLN A 27 -11.39 -23.14 30.50
N ALA A 28 -11.83 -22.01 30.01
CA ALA A 28 -10.98 -21.13 29.21
C ALA A 28 -10.36 -20.02 30.06
N ASP A 29 -9.60 -20.37 31.04
CA ASP A 29 -8.71 -19.46 31.76
C ASP A 29 -7.40 -19.33 30.97
N THR A 30 -7.46 -18.60 29.85
CA THR A 30 -6.26 -18.22 29.11
C THR A 30 -5.90 -16.77 29.45
N ALA A 31 -4.64 -16.51 29.80
CA ALA A 31 -4.15 -15.16 30.06
C ALA A 31 -4.18 -14.24 28.84
N ALA A 32 -4.26 -14.81 27.62
CA ALA A 32 -4.31 -14.05 26.39
C ALA A 32 -5.68 -13.37 26.20
N PRO A 33 -5.71 -12.12 25.71
CA PRO A 33 -6.95 -11.40 25.48
C PRO A 33 -7.82 -12.08 24.43
N LYS A 34 -9.12 -11.87 24.54
CA LYS A 34 -10.13 -12.48 23.69
C LYS A 34 -10.82 -11.43 22.83
N LEU A 35 -11.24 -11.86 21.65
CA LEU A 35 -12.12 -11.08 20.77
C LEU A 35 -13.41 -11.85 20.58
N ILE A 36 -14.54 -11.17 20.73
CA ILE A 36 -15.87 -11.67 20.40
C ILE A 36 -16.39 -10.96 19.15
N ILE A 37 -16.99 -11.69 18.24
CA ILE A 37 -17.62 -11.16 17.03
C ILE A 37 -18.92 -11.92 16.76
N GLY A 38 -20.00 -11.20 16.46
CA GLY A 38 -21.30 -11.76 16.15
C GLY A 38 -22.12 -10.88 15.23
N GLU A 39 -23.22 -11.44 14.72
CA GLU A 39 -24.09 -10.75 13.76
C GLU A 39 -24.96 -9.70 14.46
N GLY A 40 -24.96 -8.50 13.90
CA GLY A 40 -25.69 -7.36 14.45
C GLY A 40 -25.18 -6.90 15.81
N ARG A 41 -25.73 -5.80 16.33
CA ARG A 41 -25.28 -5.22 17.61
C ARG A 41 -25.48 -6.18 18.81
N ASN A 42 -26.45 -7.08 18.71
CA ASN A 42 -26.69 -8.09 19.74
C ASN A 42 -25.75 -9.30 19.64
N MET A 43 -24.79 -9.27 18.75
CA MET A 43 -23.79 -10.32 18.53
C MET A 43 -24.40 -11.74 18.40
N LYS A 44 -25.46 -11.86 17.60
CA LYS A 44 -26.08 -13.16 17.34
C LYS A 44 -25.07 -14.10 16.69
N ASN A 45 -25.15 -15.39 17.06
CA ASN A 45 -24.22 -16.41 16.59
C ASN A 45 -22.74 -16.06 16.88
N ALA A 46 -22.48 -15.38 17.99
CA ALA A 46 -21.16 -14.91 18.36
C ALA A 46 -20.15 -16.06 18.46
N LYS A 47 -18.93 -15.75 18.03
CA LYS A 47 -17.74 -16.60 18.19
C LYS A 47 -16.71 -15.84 19.01
N VAL A 48 -15.92 -16.58 19.77
CA VAL A 48 -14.82 -16.04 20.56
C VAL A 48 -13.50 -16.59 20.02
N TYR A 49 -12.54 -15.71 19.87
CA TYR A 49 -11.18 -16.03 19.46
C TYR A 49 -10.22 -15.59 20.55
N VAL A 50 -9.26 -16.43 20.86
CA VAL A 50 -8.17 -16.12 21.78
C VAL A 50 -7.01 -15.56 20.96
N ALA A 51 -6.43 -14.45 21.39
CA ALA A 51 -5.33 -13.83 20.69
C ALA A 51 -4.07 -14.72 20.68
N GLU A 52 -3.37 -14.73 19.57
CA GLU A 52 -2.00 -15.16 19.50
C GLU A 52 -1.11 -14.01 20.00
N GLN A 53 -0.30 -14.29 21.02
CA GLN A 53 0.57 -13.31 21.63
C GLN A 53 2.01 -13.50 21.18
N THR A 54 2.66 -12.40 20.85
CA THR A 54 4.08 -12.37 20.53
C THR A 54 4.74 -11.24 21.31
N ASP A 55 5.86 -11.53 21.97
CA ASP A 55 6.68 -10.49 22.58
C ASP A 55 7.11 -9.49 21.51
N ALA A 56 6.76 -8.24 21.70
CA ALA A 56 7.09 -7.18 20.77
C ALA A 56 8.40 -6.49 21.18
N THR A 57 8.33 -5.27 21.65
CA THR A 57 9.49 -4.48 21.98
C THR A 57 9.46 -4.03 23.44
N THR A 58 10.62 -3.69 23.97
CA THR A 58 10.75 -3.14 25.34
C THR A 58 11.18 -1.68 25.25
N ASN A 59 10.48 -0.81 25.95
CA ASN A 59 10.91 0.57 26.13
C ASN A 59 12.16 0.60 27.00
N THR A 60 13.30 0.93 26.43
CA THR A 60 14.59 0.90 27.14
C THR A 60 14.73 1.98 28.23
N LYS A 61 13.88 3.02 28.21
CA LYS A 61 13.86 4.06 29.25
C LYS A 61 13.02 3.70 30.45
N THR A 62 11.85 3.09 30.22
CA THR A 62 10.90 2.72 31.27
C THR A 62 10.98 1.26 31.66
N ASN A 63 11.66 0.45 30.88
CA ASN A 63 11.73 -1.01 30.99
C ASN A 63 10.36 -1.70 30.90
N GLU A 64 9.38 -1.05 30.26
CA GLU A 64 8.07 -1.62 29.96
C GLU A 64 8.16 -2.51 28.73
N ALA A 65 7.67 -3.73 28.88
CA ALA A 65 7.55 -4.69 27.77
C ALA A 65 6.18 -4.56 27.13
N TYR A 66 6.14 -4.69 25.80
CA TYR A 66 4.93 -4.69 25.00
C TYR A 66 4.73 -6.03 24.34
N VAL A 67 3.48 -6.39 24.11
CA VAL A 67 3.07 -7.65 23.49
C VAL A 67 2.15 -7.35 22.33
N SER A 68 2.39 -8.00 21.20
CA SER A 68 1.44 -7.99 20.07
C SER A 68 0.37 -9.06 20.28
N ASN A 69 -0.88 -8.68 20.12
CA ASN A 69 -2.04 -9.57 20.19
C ASN A 69 -2.73 -9.59 18.83
N LYS A 70 -2.76 -10.74 18.19
CA LYS A 70 -3.37 -10.91 16.87
C LYS A 70 -4.49 -11.92 16.91
N VAL A 71 -5.58 -11.62 16.22
CA VAL A 71 -6.74 -12.49 16.09
C VAL A 71 -7.12 -12.60 14.62
N ILE A 72 -7.44 -13.79 14.17
CA ILE A 72 -8.03 -14.04 12.85
C ILE A 72 -9.43 -14.61 13.06
N ALA A 73 -10.45 -13.82 12.76
CA ALA A 73 -11.83 -14.26 12.74
C ALA A 73 -12.13 -14.99 11.42
N THR A 74 -12.71 -16.17 11.52
CA THR A 74 -12.99 -17.04 10.40
C THR A 74 -14.47 -17.36 10.25
N GLY A 75 -14.88 -17.77 9.03
CA GLY A 75 -16.25 -18.19 8.75
C GLY A 75 -17.27 -17.04 8.76
N LEU A 76 -16.83 -15.82 8.43
CA LEU A 76 -17.72 -14.69 8.22
C LEU A 76 -18.44 -14.81 6.87
N SER A 77 -19.71 -14.43 6.86
CA SER A 77 -20.52 -14.39 5.63
C SER A 77 -20.37 -13.04 4.93
N ALA A 78 -20.46 -13.02 3.62
CA ALA A 78 -20.50 -11.77 2.86
C ALA A 78 -21.81 -10.99 3.11
N ASN A 79 -21.81 -9.70 2.85
CA ASN A 79 -22.98 -8.81 2.97
C ASN A 79 -23.68 -8.89 4.34
N THR A 80 -22.92 -9.02 5.40
CA THR A 80 -23.44 -9.23 6.76
C THR A 80 -22.85 -8.18 7.69
N VAL A 81 -23.69 -7.60 8.54
CA VAL A 81 -23.26 -6.66 9.57
C VAL A 81 -22.87 -7.41 10.82
N TYR A 82 -21.60 -7.33 11.16
CA TYR A 82 -21.02 -7.85 12.40
C TYR A 82 -20.72 -6.73 13.37
N TYR A 83 -20.69 -7.07 14.66
CA TYR A 83 -20.11 -6.27 15.71
C TYR A 83 -19.07 -7.11 16.44
N TYR A 84 -17.97 -6.47 16.84
CA TYR A 84 -16.90 -7.12 17.57
C TYR A 84 -16.43 -6.25 18.75
N SER A 85 -15.92 -6.91 19.75
CA SER A 85 -15.30 -6.29 20.91
C SER A 85 -14.11 -7.13 21.35
N TYR A 86 -13.11 -6.50 21.93
CA TYR A 86 -11.94 -7.20 22.42
C TYR A 86 -11.64 -6.83 23.88
N GLU A 87 -11.02 -7.79 24.57
CA GLU A 87 -10.62 -7.67 25.96
C GLU A 87 -9.40 -6.74 26.07
N LYS A 88 -9.49 -5.76 26.96
CA LYS A 88 -8.40 -4.84 27.31
C LYS A 88 -7.53 -5.43 28.41
N GLU A 89 -6.38 -4.79 28.67
CA GLU A 89 -5.43 -5.21 29.69
C GLU A 89 -6.05 -5.34 31.09
N ASP A 90 -7.01 -4.49 31.41
CA ASP A 90 -7.73 -4.48 32.68
C ASP A 90 -8.88 -5.54 32.79
N GLY A 91 -9.04 -6.37 31.75
CA GLY A 91 -10.07 -7.38 31.64
C GLY A 91 -11.45 -6.86 31.24
N THR A 92 -11.60 -5.55 31.02
CA THR A 92 -12.82 -4.98 30.44
C THR A 92 -12.84 -5.09 28.92
N TYR A 93 -14.03 -5.02 28.32
CA TYR A 93 -14.20 -5.11 26.87
C TYR A 93 -14.41 -3.72 26.26
N THR A 94 -13.92 -3.56 25.01
CA THR A 94 -14.16 -2.32 24.24
C THR A 94 -15.63 -2.17 23.90
N GLU A 95 -16.09 -0.93 23.65
CA GLU A 95 -17.35 -0.70 22.96
C GLU A 95 -17.39 -1.51 21.66
N PRO A 96 -18.53 -2.18 21.35
CA PRO A 96 -18.65 -2.94 20.12
C PRO A 96 -18.47 -2.05 18.89
N ALA A 97 -17.57 -2.45 18.01
CA ALA A 97 -17.35 -1.80 16.73
C ALA A 97 -18.07 -2.55 15.62
N GLU A 98 -18.68 -1.82 14.71
CA GLU A 98 -19.31 -2.39 13.52
C GLU A 98 -18.27 -2.82 12.50
N TYR A 99 -18.45 -4.00 11.94
CA TYR A 99 -17.75 -4.48 10.77
C TYR A 99 -18.74 -5.12 9.79
N ALA A 100 -19.08 -4.41 8.72
CA ALA A 100 -19.97 -4.92 7.68
C ALA A 100 -19.13 -5.54 6.54
N THR A 101 -19.22 -6.86 6.38
CA THR A 101 -18.64 -7.53 5.22
C THR A 101 -19.37 -7.12 3.94
N LYS A 102 -18.64 -7.06 2.84
CA LYS A 102 -19.13 -6.60 1.55
C LYS A 102 -19.33 -7.76 0.58
N SER A 103 -19.84 -7.45 -0.61
CA SER A 103 -19.90 -8.40 -1.72
C SER A 103 -18.50 -8.85 -2.13
N THR A 104 -18.39 -10.10 -2.54
CA THR A 104 -17.17 -10.66 -3.13
C THR A 104 -17.29 -10.81 -4.66
N ASN A 105 -18.46 -10.60 -5.24
CA ASN A 105 -18.67 -10.73 -6.69
C ASN A 105 -18.31 -9.43 -7.44
N ASN A 106 -18.93 -8.33 -7.01
CA ASN A 106 -18.58 -6.99 -7.46
C ASN A 106 -18.19 -6.22 -6.22
N TYR A 107 -16.99 -5.69 -6.19
CA TYR A 107 -16.47 -5.02 -5.01
C TYR A 107 -15.55 -3.87 -5.39
N SER A 108 -15.30 -3.00 -4.42
CA SER A 108 -14.36 -1.90 -4.54
C SER A 108 -13.30 -2.03 -3.46
N PHE A 109 -12.09 -1.63 -3.80
CA PHE A 109 -11.04 -1.40 -2.81
C PHE A 109 -10.36 -0.04 -3.04
N ILE A 110 -9.74 0.46 -2.00
CA ILE A 110 -9.02 1.73 -2.02
C ILE A 110 -7.54 1.43 -2.17
N PHE A 111 -6.86 2.14 -3.07
CA PHE A 111 -5.42 2.08 -3.23
C PHE A 111 -4.79 3.41 -2.82
N VAL A 112 -3.81 3.34 -1.94
CA VAL A 112 -3.05 4.49 -1.41
C VAL A 112 -1.57 4.16 -1.30
N GLY A 113 -0.74 5.17 -1.23
CA GLY A 113 0.70 5.01 -1.00
C GLY A 113 1.23 6.03 -0.02
N ASP A 114 2.32 5.67 0.62
CA ASP A 114 3.21 6.55 1.37
C ASP A 114 2.46 7.52 2.30
N PRO A 115 1.60 7.02 3.21
CA PRO A 115 1.07 7.86 4.26
C PRO A 115 2.20 8.38 5.16
N GLN A 116 3.24 7.62 5.30
CA GLN A 116 4.55 7.97 5.87
C GLN A 116 4.41 8.91 7.08
N ILE A 117 3.59 8.47 8.04
CA ILE A 117 3.25 9.21 9.24
C ILE A 117 4.52 9.60 10.00
N GLY A 118 4.70 10.89 10.23
CA GLY A 118 5.88 11.46 10.85
C GLY A 118 6.83 12.15 9.86
N SER A 119 6.64 12.00 8.55
CA SER A 119 7.55 12.53 7.53
C SER A 119 7.53 14.06 7.42
N SER A 120 6.48 14.73 7.88
CA SER A 120 6.46 16.18 7.95
C SER A 120 7.35 16.77 9.06
N ASN A 121 8.05 15.93 9.82
CA ASN A 121 9.09 16.37 10.76
C ASN A 121 10.35 16.79 10.02
N GLU A 122 10.66 18.07 10.03
CA GLU A 122 11.85 18.63 9.37
C GLU A 122 13.16 18.35 10.13
N LEU A 123 13.07 17.93 11.40
CA LEU A 123 14.25 17.62 12.21
C LEU A 123 14.76 16.21 11.92
N LYS A 124 15.97 16.11 11.42
CA LYS A 124 16.61 14.82 11.14
C LYS A 124 17.12 14.16 12.41
N GLY A 125 16.85 12.85 12.48
CA GLY A 125 17.07 11.89 13.52
C GLY A 125 18.15 12.17 14.56
N SER A 126 17.77 12.81 15.65
CA SER A 126 18.58 12.92 16.86
C SER A 126 17.77 12.44 18.05
N ASP A 127 18.45 12.02 19.10
CA ASP A 127 17.82 11.58 20.36
C ASP A 127 17.59 12.79 21.29
N THR A 128 17.04 13.88 20.75
CA THR A 128 16.81 15.13 21.48
C THR A 128 15.34 15.32 21.79
N ALA A 129 15.04 16.10 22.82
CA ALA A 129 13.66 16.45 23.19
C ALA A 129 12.96 17.21 22.06
N GLU A 130 13.69 18.06 21.35
CA GLU A 130 13.20 18.81 20.20
C GLU A 130 12.76 17.88 19.06
N PHE A 131 13.55 16.84 18.76
CA PHE A 131 13.17 15.85 17.76
C PHE A 131 11.88 15.12 18.14
N TYR A 132 11.75 14.67 19.38
CA TYR A 132 10.55 13.97 19.82
C TYR A 132 9.32 14.87 19.85
N GLN A 133 9.46 16.15 20.17
CA GLN A 133 8.36 17.10 20.07
C GLN A 133 7.94 17.31 18.62
N ALA A 134 8.90 17.53 17.73
CA ALA A 134 8.64 17.69 16.30
C ALA A 134 8.04 16.42 15.67
N GLN A 135 8.49 15.23 16.09
CA GLN A 135 7.89 13.95 15.70
C GLN A 135 6.41 13.86 16.12
N SER A 136 6.12 14.24 17.37
CA SER A 136 4.74 14.24 17.89
C SER A 136 3.83 15.19 17.10
N ASP A 137 4.35 16.37 16.76
CA ASP A 137 3.61 17.37 15.98
C ASP A 137 3.37 16.88 14.53
N ALA A 138 4.39 16.29 13.92
CA ALA A 138 4.30 15.68 12.59
C ALA A 138 3.27 14.53 12.57
N VAL A 139 3.31 13.64 13.56
CA VAL A 139 2.35 12.54 13.68
C VAL A 139 0.91 13.06 13.75
N ARG A 140 0.65 14.10 14.53
CA ARG A 140 -0.71 14.69 14.58
C ARG A 140 -1.14 15.27 13.26
N ASN A 141 -0.28 16.00 12.58
CA ASN A 141 -0.56 16.59 11.27
C ASN A 141 -0.81 15.52 10.22
N ASP A 142 0.10 14.58 10.11
CA ASP A 142 0.05 13.55 9.07
C ASP A 142 -1.12 12.58 9.29
N SER A 143 -1.40 12.24 10.55
CA SER A 143 -2.54 11.39 10.91
C SER A 143 -3.88 12.06 10.65
N PHE A 144 -3.98 13.37 10.85
CA PHE A 144 -5.18 14.14 10.51
C PHE A 144 -5.46 14.05 9.01
N ASN A 145 -4.46 14.29 8.18
CA ASN A 145 -4.59 14.21 6.73
C ASN A 145 -4.87 12.78 6.24
N TRP A 146 -4.18 11.79 6.83
CA TRP A 146 -4.43 10.38 6.56
C TRP A 146 -5.88 9.98 6.87
N ASN A 147 -6.39 10.39 8.03
CA ASN A 147 -7.79 10.18 8.41
C ASN A 147 -8.76 10.83 7.42
N THR A 148 -8.49 12.06 6.98
CA THR A 148 -9.29 12.75 5.96
C THR A 148 -9.32 11.94 4.66
N THR A 149 -8.17 11.50 4.16
CA THR A 149 -8.06 10.71 2.94
C THR A 149 -8.89 9.43 3.00
N LEU A 150 -8.78 8.68 4.10
CA LEU A 150 -9.53 7.44 4.27
C LEU A 150 -11.05 7.67 4.34
N ASN A 151 -11.49 8.70 5.05
CA ASN A 151 -12.91 9.01 5.15
C ASN A 151 -13.48 9.46 3.79
N GLU A 152 -12.78 10.31 3.05
CA GLU A 152 -13.20 10.70 1.71
C GLU A 152 -13.25 9.53 0.73
N ALA A 153 -12.26 8.64 0.81
CA ALA A 153 -12.25 7.43 -0.01
C ALA A 153 -13.44 6.51 0.32
N MET A 154 -13.78 6.33 1.60
CA MET A 154 -14.97 5.58 1.99
C MET A 154 -16.24 6.25 1.50
N ASP A 155 -16.38 7.57 1.67
CA ASP A 155 -17.54 8.32 1.18
C ASP A 155 -17.69 8.21 -0.33
N LYS A 156 -16.58 8.25 -1.07
CA LYS A 156 -16.57 8.09 -2.53
C LYS A 156 -17.11 6.73 -2.98
N THR A 157 -16.94 5.70 -2.19
CA THR A 157 -17.49 4.36 -2.45
C THR A 157 -18.89 4.17 -1.87
N GLY A 158 -19.50 5.22 -1.29
CA GLY A 158 -20.78 5.10 -0.57
C GLY A 158 -20.70 4.18 0.65
N GLY A 159 -19.55 4.08 1.29
CA GLY A 159 -19.29 3.20 2.42
C GLY A 159 -19.08 1.72 2.03
N ASN A 160 -18.89 1.42 0.74
CA ASN A 160 -18.84 0.04 0.23
C ASN A 160 -17.42 -0.50 -0.04
N ALA A 161 -16.36 0.29 0.18
CA ALA A 161 -15.01 -0.24 0.04
C ALA A 161 -14.79 -1.45 0.96
N SER A 162 -14.23 -2.51 0.40
CA SER A 162 -14.01 -3.76 1.12
C SER A 162 -12.74 -3.73 1.95
N PHE A 163 -11.69 -3.08 1.48
CA PHE A 163 -10.39 -2.93 2.15
C PHE A 163 -9.56 -1.85 1.48
N VAL A 164 -8.43 -1.54 2.10
CA VAL A 164 -7.38 -0.65 1.57
C VAL A 164 -6.16 -1.48 1.22
N VAL A 165 -5.55 -1.20 0.07
CA VAL A 165 -4.17 -1.61 -0.25
C VAL A 165 -3.27 -0.39 -0.05
N SER A 166 -2.28 -0.53 0.83
CA SER A 166 -1.27 0.49 1.11
C SER A 166 0.08 0.06 0.55
N ALA A 167 0.64 0.87 -0.34
CA ALA A 167 1.83 0.52 -1.12
C ALA A 167 3.16 0.67 -0.36
N GLY A 168 3.13 0.69 0.96
CA GLY A 168 4.33 0.78 1.79
C GLY A 168 4.58 2.16 2.38
N ASP A 169 5.63 2.24 3.17
CA ASP A 169 5.98 3.44 3.95
C ASP A 169 4.80 3.94 4.78
N GLN A 170 4.33 3.08 5.68
CA GLN A 170 3.27 3.43 6.62
C GLN A 170 3.74 4.55 7.55
N ILE A 171 5.02 4.53 7.90
CA ILE A 171 5.66 5.45 8.84
C ILE A 171 6.95 6.03 8.26
N GLN A 172 7.49 7.05 8.94
CA GLN A 172 8.73 7.73 8.54
C GLN A 172 9.98 7.11 9.16
N THR A 173 9.92 6.78 10.45
CA THR A 173 11.15 6.52 11.19
C THR A 173 11.70 5.14 10.93
N THR A 174 12.66 5.07 10.02
CA THR A 174 13.55 3.94 9.88
C THR A 174 14.59 4.00 11.00
N LYS A 175 14.64 3.07 11.90
CA LYS A 175 15.81 3.00 12.78
C LYS A 175 16.44 1.63 12.70
N LYS A 176 17.49 1.56 11.93
CA LYS A 176 18.59 0.67 12.25
C LYS A 176 18.97 0.93 13.69
N LYS A 177 18.96 -0.09 14.53
CA LYS A 177 19.36 -0.01 15.93
C LYS A 177 20.69 0.75 16.05
N SER A 178 20.62 2.02 16.39
CA SER A 178 21.80 2.69 16.89
C SER A 178 21.97 2.28 18.34
N PRO A 179 23.19 1.99 18.81
CA PRO A 179 23.42 1.67 20.21
C PRO A 179 22.73 2.67 21.14
N GLY A 180 21.90 2.19 22.08
CA GLY A 180 21.18 3.02 23.04
C GLY A 180 19.85 3.61 22.57
N LYS A 181 19.35 3.29 21.36
CA LYS A 181 18.04 3.72 20.88
C LYS A 181 17.01 2.58 20.96
N SER A 182 15.83 2.90 21.46
CA SER A 182 14.69 1.98 21.53
C SER A 182 14.01 1.85 20.18
N GLU A 183 13.57 0.65 19.83
CA GLU A 183 12.67 0.39 18.71
C GLU A 183 11.31 1.10 18.86
N MET A 184 10.97 1.51 20.07
CA MET A 184 9.77 2.29 20.39
C MET A 184 9.69 3.66 19.70
N THR A 185 10.79 4.14 19.12
CA THR A 185 10.74 5.46 18.45
C THR A 185 9.81 5.53 17.24
N SER A 186 9.46 4.41 16.63
CA SER A 186 8.48 4.33 15.55
C SER A 186 7.03 4.11 16.04
N GLU A 187 6.82 3.73 17.29
CA GLU A 187 5.49 3.37 17.81
C GLU A 187 4.51 4.53 17.80
N ILE A 188 4.95 5.76 18.08
CA ILE A 188 4.08 6.93 17.98
C ILE A 188 3.56 7.12 16.55
N GLU A 189 4.37 6.80 15.55
CA GLU A 189 4.02 6.91 14.14
C GLU A 189 3.02 5.81 13.74
N TYR A 190 3.23 4.57 14.18
CA TYR A 190 2.24 3.51 14.01
C TYR A 190 0.92 3.81 14.72
N THR A 191 0.98 4.41 15.92
CA THR A 191 -0.21 4.87 16.62
C THR A 191 -0.98 5.89 15.77
N GLY A 192 -0.28 6.81 15.13
CA GLY A 192 -0.89 7.76 14.20
C GLY A 192 -1.49 7.09 12.96
N TYR A 193 -0.78 6.15 12.36
CA TYR A 193 -1.28 5.39 11.21
C TYR A 193 -2.56 4.63 11.53
N LEU A 194 -2.66 4.04 12.71
CA LEU A 194 -3.80 3.24 13.16
C LEU A 194 -4.92 4.07 13.82
N SER A 195 -4.73 5.38 13.99
CA SER A 195 -5.67 6.24 14.70
C SER A 195 -7.01 6.52 14.01
N PRO A 196 -7.15 6.48 12.67
CA PRO A 196 -8.44 6.72 12.03
C PRO A 196 -9.51 5.72 12.47
N ASP A 197 -10.63 6.22 12.98
CA ASP A 197 -11.74 5.38 13.43
C ASP A 197 -12.30 4.48 12.33
N VAL A 198 -12.26 4.92 11.09
CA VAL A 198 -12.74 4.13 9.94
C VAL A 198 -11.99 2.79 9.80
N LEU A 199 -10.75 2.70 10.28
CA LEU A 199 -9.97 1.46 10.25
C LEU A 199 -10.53 0.35 11.16
N LYS A 200 -11.42 0.68 12.09
CA LYS A 200 -12.17 -0.33 12.87
C LYS A 200 -13.10 -1.17 11.98
N SER A 201 -13.53 -0.62 10.85
CA SER A 201 -14.44 -1.27 9.90
C SER A 201 -13.88 -1.42 8.49
N LEU A 202 -12.67 -0.93 8.24
CA LEU A 202 -12.00 -0.96 6.94
C LEU A 202 -10.64 -1.65 7.06
N PRO A 203 -10.52 -2.92 6.67
CA PRO A 203 -9.26 -3.66 6.72
C PRO A 203 -8.19 -3.02 5.82
N VAL A 204 -6.94 -3.12 6.22
CA VAL A 204 -5.79 -2.65 5.45
C VAL A 204 -4.85 -3.81 5.12
N ALA A 205 -4.55 -3.97 3.83
CA ALA A 205 -3.47 -4.82 3.34
C ALA A 205 -2.23 -3.95 3.12
N THR A 206 -1.22 -4.13 3.95
CA THR A 206 0.01 -3.33 3.90
C THR A 206 1.08 -3.97 3.04
N THR A 207 1.96 -3.16 2.50
CA THR A 207 3.18 -3.55 1.79
C THR A 207 4.37 -3.01 2.55
N VAL A 208 5.47 -3.72 2.57
CA VAL A 208 6.69 -3.26 3.23
C VAL A 208 7.39 -2.23 2.35
N GLY A 209 7.51 -1.00 2.84
CA GLY A 209 8.35 0.03 2.26
C GLY A 209 9.72 0.10 2.94
N ASN A 210 10.61 0.92 2.41
CA ASN A 210 11.97 1.06 2.98
C ASN A 210 11.95 1.71 4.36
N HIS A 211 10.93 2.52 4.68
CA HIS A 211 10.74 3.08 6.01
C HIS A 211 10.10 2.10 7.00
N ASP A 212 9.48 1.03 6.55
CA ASP A 212 8.90 -0.02 7.41
C ASP A 212 9.90 -1.13 7.74
N ALA A 213 10.91 -1.32 6.91
CA ALA A 213 11.69 -2.55 6.84
C ALA A 213 12.80 -2.67 7.89
N ASP A 214 13.20 -1.58 8.52
CA ASP A 214 14.40 -1.53 9.35
C ASP A 214 14.19 -1.96 10.80
N ASN A 215 12.94 -2.07 11.26
CA ASN A 215 12.64 -2.59 12.59
C ASN A 215 11.41 -3.51 12.59
N ALA A 216 11.36 -4.40 13.56
CA ALA A 216 10.33 -5.42 13.66
C ALA A 216 8.94 -4.87 14.05
N ASN A 217 8.80 -3.59 14.38
CA ASN A 217 7.52 -3.02 14.84
C ASN A 217 6.41 -3.18 13.80
N TYR A 218 6.73 -3.12 12.52
CA TYR A 218 5.79 -3.42 11.45
C TYR A 218 5.07 -4.75 11.67
N THR A 219 5.80 -5.80 12.02
CA THR A 219 5.23 -7.15 12.19
C THR A 219 4.26 -7.26 13.37
N TYR A 220 4.36 -6.36 14.34
CA TYR A 220 3.52 -6.38 15.54
C TYR A 220 2.14 -5.77 15.31
N HIS A 221 1.98 -4.95 14.26
CA HIS A 221 0.76 -4.20 14.00
C HIS A 221 -0.12 -4.78 12.88
N PHE A 222 0.46 -5.59 11.98
CA PHE A 222 -0.25 -6.02 10.78
C PHE A 222 -0.31 -7.54 10.67
N ASN A 223 -1.49 -8.04 10.29
CA ASN A 223 -1.67 -9.42 9.85
C ASN A 223 -1.27 -9.55 8.39
N THR A 224 -0.46 -10.55 8.09
CA THR A 224 -0.02 -10.89 6.74
C THR A 224 -0.45 -12.31 6.42
N PRO A 225 -1.67 -12.52 5.89
CA PRO A 225 -2.18 -13.86 5.63
C PRO A 225 -1.33 -14.58 4.59
N ASN A 226 -1.23 -15.91 4.73
CA ASN A 226 -0.44 -16.75 3.82
C ASN A 226 1.00 -16.26 3.61
N SER A 227 1.59 -15.71 4.68
CA SER A 227 2.98 -15.23 4.63
C SER A 227 3.97 -16.35 4.37
N SER A 228 5.06 -16.00 3.71
CA SER A 228 6.16 -16.88 3.33
C SER A 228 7.47 -16.38 3.92
N ASP A 229 8.45 -17.27 4.05
CA ASP A 229 9.83 -16.87 4.30
C ASP A 229 10.55 -16.37 3.04
N LEU A 230 9.95 -16.58 1.87
CA LEU A 230 10.46 -16.06 0.59
C LEU A 230 10.25 -14.54 0.51
N GLY A 231 11.21 -13.83 -0.05
CA GLY A 231 11.17 -12.38 -0.17
C GLY A 231 11.35 -11.65 1.16
N SER A 232 11.96 -12.30 2.16
CA SER A 232 12.19 -11.70 3.47
C SER A 232 13.49 -10.92 3.53
N ASN A 233 13.43 -9.69 4.04
CA ASN A 233 14.63 -8.93 4.40
C ASN A 233 15.24 -9.34 5.76
N GLY A 234 14.71 -10.38 6.39
CA GLY A 234 15.18 -10.88 7.69
C GLY A 234 14.74 -10.06 8.91
N VAL A 235 13.92 -9.03 8.74
CA VAL A 235 13.44 -8.16 9.82
C VAL A 235 11.91 -8.16 9.93
N VAL A 236 11.20 -7.95 8.83
CA VAL A 236 9.74 -7.75 8.82
C VAL A 236 8.97 -8.83 8.07
N GLY A 237 9.59 -9.95 7.80
CA GLY A 237 8.97 -11.07 7.12
C GLY A 237 9.08 -10.99 5.61
N GLY A 238 8.47 -11.94 4.93
CA GLY A 238 8.53 -12.11 3.49
C GLY A 238 7.25 -11.70 2.79
N ASP A 239 7.10 -12.22 1.58
CA ASP A 239 5.93 -12.00 0.75
C ASP A 239 4.70 -12.68 1.35
N TYR A 240 3.53 -12.12 1.09
CA TYR A 240 2.27 -12.73 1.48
C TYR A 240 1.19 -12.52 0.42
N TYR A 241 0.13 -13.30 0.47
CA TYR A 241 -0.99 -13.14 -0.44
C TYR A 241 -2.33 -13.30 0.26
N PHE A 242 -3.36 -12.76 -0.36
CA PHE A 242 -4.74 -13.04 -0.02
C PHE A 242 -5.61 -13.03 -1.28
N THR A 243 -6.78 -13.62 -1.19
CA THR A 243 -7.79 -13.54 -2.24
C THR A 243 -8.98 -12.74 -1.74
N TYR A 244 -9.58 -11.99 -2.64
CA TYR A 244 -10.88 -11.36 -2.43
C TYR A 244 -11.70 -11.53 -3.70
N GLY A 245 -12.86 -12.22 -3.57
CA GLY A 245 -13.63 -12.61 -4.73
C GLY A 245 -12.79 -13.42 -5.73
N ASN A 246 -12.72 -12.94 -6.94
CA ASN A 246 -12.00 -13.57 -8.06
C ASN A 246 -10.58 -12.98 -8.27
N THR A 247 -10.06 -12.25 -7.32
CA THR A 247 -8.75 -11.58 -7.41
C THR A 247 -7.75 -12.19 -6.44
N LEU A 248 -6.57 -12.49 -6.94
CA LEU A 248 -5.39 -12.84 -6.15
C LEU A 248 -4.52 -11.58 -5.98
N PHE A 249 -4.32 -11.18 -4.72
CA PHE A 249 -3.43 -10.10 -4.34
C PHE A 249 -2.11 -10.68 -3.81
N MET A 250 -1.02 -10.39 -4.49
CA MET A 250 0.33 -10.82 -4.11
C MET A 250 1.12 -9.60 -3.64
N MET A 251 1.52 -9.62 -2.37
CA MET A 251 2.15 -8.51 -1.68
C MET A 251 3.64 -8.84 -1.50
N LEU A 252 4.51 -8.13 -2.24
CA LEU A 252 5.94 -8.42 -2.27
C LEU A 252 6.71 -7.47 -1.34
N ASN A 253 7.58 -8.04 -0.51
CA ASN A 253 8.57 -7.29 0.25
C ASN A 253 9.85 -7.12 -0.58
N THR A 254 9.90 -6.07 -1.40
CA THR A 254 11.03 -5.80 -2.30
C THR A 254 12.17 -5.04 -1.62
N GLN A 255 12.17 -4.94 -0.30
CA GLN A 255 13.37 -4.65 0.48
C GLN A 255 14.33 -5.85 0.49
N ASP A 256 13.84 -7.05 0.22
CA ASP A 256 14.63 -8.14 -0.37
C ASP A 256 14.60 -8.01 -1.90
N THR A 257 15.77 -7.86 -2.52
CA THR A 257 15.92 -7.73 -3.97
C THR A 257 16.14 -9.06 -4.70
N ASN A 258 16.02 -10.19 -3.98
CA ASN A 258 16.13 -11.53 -4.56
C ASN A 258 14.90 -11.89 -5.41
N ALA A 259 14.95 -11.52 -6.68
CA ALA A 259 13.83 -11.74 -7.60
C ALA A 259 13.44 -13.22 -7.75
N ALA A 260 14.37 -14.14 -7.56
CA ALA A 260 14.08 -15.58 -7.63
C ALA A 260 13.16 -16.05 -6.50
N GLU A 261 13.27 -15.47 -5.30
CA GLU A 261 12.37 -15.76 -4.19
C GLU A 261 10.97 -15.20 -4.45
N HIS A 262 10.86 -13.97 -4.93
CA HIS A 262 9.57 -13.38 -5.31
C HIS A 262 8.88 -14.17 -6.43
N LYS A 263 9.65 -14.63 -7.42
CA LYS A 263 9.15 -15.54 -8.46
C LYS A 263 8.57 -16.82 -7.87
N GLN A 264 9.33 -17.49 -7.02
CA GLN A 264 8.91 -18.74 -6.38
C GLN A 264 7.65 -18.53 -5.53
N PHE A 265 7.59 -17.43 -4.78
CA PHE A 265 6.42 -17.06 -4.01
C PHE A 265 5.18 -16.89 -4.89
N MET A 266 5.28 -16.11 -5.99
CA MET A 266 4.16 -15.88 -6.91
C MET A 266 3.67 -17.19 -7.54
N GLU A 267 4.57 -18.07 -7.96
CA GLU A 267 4.22 -19.37 -8.50
C GLU A 267 3.46 -20.22 -7.49
N GLN A 268 3.85 -20.21 -6.23
CA GLN A 268 3.15 -20.92 -5.15
C GLN A 268 1.78 -20.33 -4.88
N ALA A 269 1.67 -19.00 -4.80
CA ALA A 269 0.41 -18.31 -4.57
C ALA A 269 -0.60 -18.57 -5.71
N ILE A 270 -0.15 -18.54 -6.95
CA ILE A 270 -0.96 -18.84 -8.13
C ILE A 270 -1.39 -20.30 -8.16
N ALA A 271 -0.48 -21.23 -7.88
CA ALA A 271 -0.80 -22.65 -7.82
C ALA A 271 -1.86 -22.98 -6.74
N ALA A 272 -1.84 -22.24 -5.62
CA ALA A 272 -2.85 -22.36 -4.57
C ALA A 272 -4.19 -21.72 -4.96
N ASN A 273 -4.22 -20.81 -5.94
CA ASN A 273 -5.39 -20.03 -6.36
C ASN A 273 -5.51 -19.96 -7.89
N PRO A 274 -5.63 -21.11 -8.58
CA PRO A 274 -5.52 -21.15 -10.04
C PRO A 274 -6.72 -20.53 -10.77
N ASN A 275 -7.83 -20.32 -10.08
CA ASN A 275 -9.10 -19.89 -10.70
C ASN A 275 -9.37 -18.38 -10.55
N CYS A 276 -8.45 -17.61 -10.01
CA CYS A 276 -8.60 -16.17 -9.94
C CYS A 276 -8.53 -15.55 -11.35
N THR A 277 -9.50 -14.71 -11.69
CA THR A 277 -9.54 -13.97 -12.96
C THR A 277 -8.48 -12.86 -12.98
N TRP A 278 -8.32 -12.18 -11.87
CA TRP A 278 -7.43 -11.04 -11.72
C TRP A 278 -6.23 -11.40 -10.85
N ARG A 279 -5.06 -10.96 -11.26
CA ARG A 279 -3.80 -11.07 -10.51
C ARG A 279 -3.21 -9.69 -10.33
N VAL A 280 -3.15 -9.24 -9.08
CA VAL A 280 -2.63 -7.94 -8.69
C VAL A 280 -1.39 -8.13 -7.84
N VAL A 281 -0.31 -7.49 -8.21
CA VAL A 281 0.92 -7.41 -7.42
C VAL A 281 1.02 -6.04 -6.79
N THR A 282 1.43 -5.97 -5.53
CA THR A 282 1.81 -4.72 -4.87
C THR A 282 3.24 -4.86 -4.38
N LEU A 283 4.07 -3.89 -4.70
CA LEU A 283 5.41 -3.70 -4.16
C LEU A 283 5.64 -2.22 -3.90
N HIS A 284 6.64 -1.88 -3.10
CA HIS A 284 6.83 -0.50 -2.71
C HIS A 284 7.47 0.35 -3.80
N GLN A 285 8.60 -0.09 -4.37
CA GLN A 285 9.34 0.70 -5.33
C GLN A 285 8.56 0.89 -6.65
N ASP A 286 8.55 2.11 -7.13
CA ASP A 286 7.88 2.53 -8.36
C ASP A 286 8.68 2.18 -9.62
N ILE A 287 8.73 0.91 -9.93
CA ILE A 287 9.50 0.38 -11.06
C ILE A 287 9.15 1.01 -12.41
N TYR A 288 7.99 1.65 -12.51
CA TYR A 288 7.57 2.51 -13.63
C TYR A 288 6.89 3.78 -13.11
N GLY A 289 7.64 4.62 -12.43
CA GLY A 289 7.15 5.87 -11.88
C GLY A 289 7.56 7.10 -12.67
N SER A 290 7.36 8.30 -12.11
CA SER A 290 7.58 9.56 -12.82
C SER A 290 8.15 10.71 -11.99
N ALA A 291 8.55 10.47 -10.75
CA ALA A 291 9.27 11.44 -9.93
C ALA A 291 10.73 11.02 -9.67
N GLU A 292 11.38 11.57 -8.67
CA GLU A 292 12.84 11.55 -8.51
C GLU A 292 13.47 10.15 -8.49
N HIS A 293 12.80 9.17 -7.88
CA HIS A 293 13.35 7.82 -7.72
C HIS A 293 13.04 6.87 -8.88
N SER A 294 12.14 7.25 -9.78
CA SER A 294 11.51 6.34 -10.72
C SER A 294 12.48 5.63 -11.68
N ASN A 295 13.57 6.25 -12.04
CA ASN A 295 14.57 5.68 -12.95
C ASN A 295 15.98 5.59 -12.34
N GLU A 296 16.08 5.63 -11.02
CA GLU A 296 17.33 5.27 -10.36
C GLU A 296 17.78 3.88 -10.81
N PRO A 297 19.05 3.64 -11.08
CA PRO A 297 19.54 2.35 -11.54
C PRO A 297 19.16 1.17 -10.65
N GLU A 298 19.12 1.34 -9.32
CA GLU A 298 18.63 0.30 -8.41
C GLU A 298 17.15 -0.04 -8.68
N ILE A 299 16.32 0.95 -8.96
CA ILE A 299 14.90 0.76 -9.27
C ILE A 299 14.71 0.11 -10.64
N THR A 300 15.46 0.55 -11.65
CA THR A 300 15.39 -0.09 -12.98
C THR A 300 15.98 -1.49 -12.99
N ASN A 301 16.99 -1.76 -12.16
CA ASN A 301 17.49 -3.14 -11.97
C ASN A 301 16.39 -4.03 -11.38
N LEU A 302 15.66 -3.55 -10.38
CA LEU A 302 14.51 -4.27 -9.83
C LEU A 302 13.42 -4.49 -10.90
N ARG A 303 13.10 -3.46 -11.70
CA ARG A 303 12.16 -3.55 -12.83
C ARG A 303 12.51 -4.71 -13.74
N TYR A 304 13.72 -4.74 -14.27
CA TYR A 304 14.12 -5.72 -15.30
C TYR A 304 14.36 -7.13 -14.75
N THR A 305 14.49 -7.28 -13.44
CA THR A 305 14.51 -8.61 -12.80
C THR A 305 13.11 -9.14 -12.48
N LEU A 306 12.15 -8.28 -12.16
CA LEU A 306 10.79 -8.68 -11.77
C LEU A 306 9.80 -8.75 -12.94
N VAL A 307 9.83 -7.79 -13.87
CA VAL A 307 8.84 -7.69 -14.95
C VAL A 307 8.72 -8.98 -15.76
N PRO A 308 9.81 -9.68 -16.15
CA PRO A 308 9.67 -10.96 -16.85
C PRO A 308 8.89 -12.01 -16.07
N TYR A 309 8.96 -11.99 -14.74
CA TYR A 309 8.21 -12.91 -13.89
C TYR A 309 6.75 -12.50 -13.76
N PHE A 310 6.46 -11.20 -13.71
CA PHE A 310 5.08 -10.71 -13.76
C PHE A 310 4.38 -11.11 -15.05
N GLU A 311 5.05 -10.95 -16.17
CA GLU A 311 4.53 -11.32 -17.48
C GLU A 311 4.34 -12.84 -17.61
N ALA A 312 5.32 -13.63 -17.16
CA ALA A 312 5.24 -15.09 -17.19
C ALA A 312 4.12 -15.67 -16.30
N ASN A 313 3.69 -14.92 -15.30
CA ASN A 313 2.63 -15.30 -14.38
C ASN A 313 1.27 -14.61 -14.68
N ASP A 314 1.12 -14.00 -15.84
CA ASP A 314 -0.10 -13.33 -16.27
C ASP A 314 -0.63 -12.33 -15.22
N VAL A 315 0.25 -11.52 -14.62
CA VAL A 315 -0.12 -10.41 -13.76
C VAL A 315 -0.82 -9.35 -14.57
N ASP A 316 -1.92 -8.82 -14.06
CA ASP A 316 -2.71 -7.80 -14.75
C ASP A 316 -2.33 -6.37 -14.37
N VAL A 317 -2.11 -6.15 -13.08
CA VAL A 317 -1.86 -4.82 -12.50
C VAL A 317 -0.77 -4.92 -11.44
N VAL A 318 0.15 -3.96 -11.47
CA VAL A 318 1.17 -3.75 -10.44
C VAL A 318 0.96 -2.38 -9.80
N LEU A 319 0.77 -2.38 -8.48
CA LEU A 319 0.54 -1.21 -7.66
C LEU A 319 1.81 -0.88 -6.86
N THR A 320 2.25 0.37 -6.92
CA THR A 320 3.51 0.83 -6.30
C THR A 320 3.33 2.15 -5.56
N GLY A 321 4.33 2.51 -4.78
CA GLY A 321 4.45 3.77 -4.04
C GLY A 321 5.82 4.41 -4.20
N HIS A 322 6.45 4.79 -3.09
CA HIS A 322 7.82 5.25 -2.96
C HIS A 322 8.10 6.67 -3.47
N ASP A 323 7.58 7.04 -4.61
CA ASP A 323 7.96 8.30 -5.30
C ASP A 323 7.02 9.47 -5.04
N HIS A 324 6.01 9.27 -4.20
CA HIS A 324 5.08 10.29 -3.71
C HIS A 324 4.47 11.19 -4.81
N ALA A 325 4.38 10.68 -6.02
CA ALA A 325 3.73 11.32 -7.16
C ALA A 325 2.89 10.30 -7.91
N TYR A 326 1.72 10.72 -8.38
CA TYR A 326 0.84 9.82 -9.13
C TYR A 326 1.38 9.55 -10.53
N SER A 327 1.35 8.30 -10.92
CA SER A 327 1.51 7.93 -12.33
C SER A 327 0.70 6.68 -12.68
N ARG A 328 0.26 6.63 -13.93
CA ARG A 328 -0.32 5.47 -14.57
C ARG A 328 0.36 5.25 -15.92
N THR A 329 0.80 4.02 -16.16
CA THR A 329 1.45 3.68 -17.41
C THR A 329 0.44 3.37 -18.51
N HIS A 330 0.91 3.36 -19.74
CA HIS A 330 0.29 2.56 -20.80
C HIS A 330 0.33 1.08 -20.40
N ILE A 331 -0.38 0.24 -21.13
CA ILE A 331 -0.21 -1.21 -21.01
C ILE A 331 1.15 -1.57 -21.59
N LEU A 332 1.97 -2.27 -20.81
CA LEU A 332 3.35 -2.59 -21.15
C LEU A 332 3.58 -4.10 -21.23
N GLU A 333 4.25 -4.53 -22.29
CA GLU A 333 4.73 -5.90 -22.47
C GLU A 333 6.15 -5.89 -23.00
N GLY A 334 7.05 -6.56 -22.32
CA GLY A 334 8.48 -6.60 -22.69
C GLY A 334 9.26 -5.44 -22.08
N GLY A 335 10.30 -5.05 -22.79
CA GLY A 335 11.26 -4.05 -22.32
C GLY A 335 12.49 -4.69 -21.70
N HIS A 336 13.64 -4.08 -21.98
CA HIS A 336 14.90 -4.49 -21.38
C HIS A 336 15.90 -3.34 -21.36
N LYS A 337 16.68 -3.30 -20.31
CA LYS A 337 17.75 -2.33 -20.14
C LYS A 337 18.94 -2.70 -21.05
N THR A 338 19.39 -1.74 -21.85
CA THR A 338 20.49 -1.92 -22.80
C THR A 338 21.75 -1.17 -22.41
N VAL A 339 21.69 -0.34 -21.39
CA VAL A 339 22.79 0.52 -20.93
C VAL A 339 23.04 0.30 -19.45
N GLU A 340 24.28 -0.01 -19.08
CA GLU A 340 24.71 -0.03 -17.68
C GLU A 340 24.94 1.40 -17.19
N TYR A 341 24.45 1.66 -15.96
CA TYR A 341 24.56 2.96 -15.30
C TYR A 341 24.58 2.76 -13.79
N THR A 342 25.20 3.66 -13.04
CA THR A 342 25.31 3.58 -11.57
C THR A 342 24.43 4.61 -10.88
N ASP A 343 24.06 4.33 -9.64
CA ASP A 343 23.26 5.25 -8.82
C ASP A 343 24.00 6.58 -8.60
N ASP A 344 25.30 6.54 -8.31
CA ASP A 344 26.12 7.75 -8.10
C ASP A 344 26.15 8.65 -9.34
N GLU A 345 26.25 8.05 -10.54
CA GLU A 345 26.22 8.80 -11.81
C GLU A 345 24.84 9.39 -12.06
N PHE A 346 23.80 8.61 -11.78
CA PHE A 346 22.41 9.03 -11.93
C PHE A 346 22.06 10.20 -11.01
N ASP A 347 22.35 10.07 -9.72
CA ASP A 347 22.03 11.09 -8.73
C ASP A 347 22.71 12.43 -9.05
N ALA A 348 23.99 12.39 -9.41
CA ALA A 348 24.73 13.59 -9.78
C ALA A 348 24.15 14.31 -11.01
N GLU A 349 23.73 13.57 -12.03
CA GLU A 349 23.14 14.12 -13.23
C GLU A 349 21.67 14.54 -13.06
N LEU A 350 20.91 13.79 -12.26
CA LEU A 350 19.53 14.16 -11.90
C LEU A 350 19.50 15.46 -11.12
N ASP A 351 20.35 15.59 -10.10
CA ASP A 351 20.48 16.83 -9.32
C ASP A 351 20.80 18.01 -10.23
N LYS A 352 21.77 17.85 -11.14
CA LYS A 352 22.10 18.86 -12.12
C LYS A 352 20.94 19.18 -13.07
N ASP A 353 20.20 18.18 -13.49
CA ASP A 353 19.08 18.34 -14.42
C ASP A 353 17.89 19.06 -13.79
N MET A 354 17.65 18.82 -12.48
CA MET A 354 16.59 19.44 -11.71
C MET A 354 16.98 20.77 -11.05
N ASP A 355 18.25 21.14 -11.04
CA ASP A 355 18.78 22.35 -10.35
C ASP A 355 18.46 23.68 -11.08
N ALA A 356 17.70 23.61 -12.17
CA ALA A 356 17.24 24.80 -12.90
C ALA A 356 16.14 25.59 -12.14
N GLY A 357 15.71 25.10 -10.98
CA GLY A 357 14.63 25.70 -10.18
C GLY A 357 13.24 25.33 -10.66
N GLU A 358 12.22 25.90 -10.04
CA GLU A 358 10.84 25.61 -10.39
C GLU A 358 10.47 26.11 -11.79
N ASN A 359 9.68 25.31 -12.50
CA ASN A 359 9.08 25.74 -13.75
C ASN A 359 7.82 26.60 -13.45
N PRO A 360 7.81 27.89 -13.81
CA PRO A 360 6.66 28.76 -13.53
C PRO A 360 5.36 28.34 -14.21
N ALA A 361 5.46 27.55 -15.30
CA ALA A 361 4.30 27.10 -16.06
C ALA A 361 3.72 25.79 -15.53
N THR A 362 4.57 24.95 -14.90
CA THR A 362 4.21 23.64 -14.35
C THR A 362 4.90 23.47 -13.00
N ARG A 363 4.44 24.19 -12.00
CA ARG A 363 5.02 24.30 -10.65
C ARG A 363 5.58 23.01 -10.05
N TYR A 364 4.99 21.87 -10.41
CA TYR A 364 5.33 20.56 -9.85
C TYR A 364 6.14 19.68 -10.82
N GLU A 365 6.63 20.24 -11.92
CA GLU A 365 7.49 19.56 -12.86
C GLU A 365 8.82 20.32 -12.95
N ALA A 366 9.90 19.65 -12.58
CA ALA A 366 11.22 20.25 -12.70
C ALA A 366 11.56 20.56 -14.17
N PRO A 367 12.12 21.75 -14.47
CA PRO A 367 12.57 22.06 -15.83
C PRO A 367 13.86 21.29 -16.16
N ALA A 368 13.99 20.83 -17.38
CA ALA A 368 15.21 20.17 -17.85
C ALA A 368 16.36 21.17 -17.97
N ASN A 369 17.39 21.01 -17.14
CA ASN A 369 18.59 21.85 -17.20
C ASN A 369 19.67 21.28 -18.13
N ILE A 370 19.71 19.97 -18.31
CA ILE A 370 20.64 19.33 -19.25
C ILE A 370 20.07 19.44 -20.66
N SER A 371 20.83 20.07 -21.57
CA SER A 371 20.43 20.18 -22.95
C SER A 371 20.51 18.85 -23.70
N ALA A 372 19.49 18.56 -24.52
CA ALA A 372 19.49 17.40 -25.38
C ALA A 372 20.68 17.39 -26.37
N ASP A 373 21.26 18.56 -26.66
CA ASP A 373 22.40 18.72 -27.52
C ASP A 373 23.76 18.79 -26.79
N SER A 374 23.76 18.56 -25.48
CA SER A 374 24.98 18.55 -24.65
C SER A 374 26.03 17.61 -25.23
N LYS A 375 27.29 18.05 -25.20
CA LYS A 375 28.46 17.27 -25.60
C LYS A 375 29.31 16.82 -24.40
N GLU A 376 28.91 17.22 -23.21
CA GLU A 376 29.55 16.74 -21.98
C GLU A 376 29.35 15.23 -21.85
N PRO A 377 30.44 14.45 -21.66
CA PRO A 377 30.32 12.98 -21.61
C PRO A 377 29.34 12.45 -20.55
N ALA A 378 29.29 13.09 -19.39
CA ALA A 378 28.37 12.69 -18.33
C ALA A 378 26.91 12.94 -18.72
N ASP A 379 26.59 14.09 -19.30
CA ASP A 379 25.25 14.41 -19.81
C ASP A 379 24.81 13.42 -20.89
N VAL A 380 25.71 13.11 -21.81
CA VAL A 380 25.45 12.17 -22.92
C VAL A 380 25.14 10.76 -22.34
N ALA A 381 25.94 10.31 -21.41
CA ALA A 381 25.71 9.01 -20.75
C ALA A 381 24.36 8.95 -20.01
N TYR A 382 24.02 10.00 -19.28
CA TYR A 382 22.75 10.14 -18.58
C TYR A 382 21.55 10.12 -19.54
N LEU A 383 21.59 10.92 -20.61
CA LEU A 383 20.51 10.95 -21.60
C LEU A 383 20.37 9.62 -22.35
N ASN A 384 21.48 8.94 -22.65
CA ASN A 384 21.45 7.59 -23.22
C ASN A 384 20.82 6.58 -22.29
N TYR A 385 21.16 6.64 -21.00
CA TYR A 385 20.54 5.79 -19.98
C TYR A 385 19.03 6.04 -19.87
N LEU A 386 18.60 7.31 -19.74
CA LEU A 386 17.19 7.65 -19.70
C LEU A 386 16.44 7.14 -20.93
N ASN A 387 17.02 7.30 -22.12
CA ASN A 387 16.39 6.79 -23.34
C ASN A 387 16.26 5.26 -23.35
N ALA A 388 17.24 4.55 -22.81
CA ALA A 388 17.21 3.09 -22.73
C ALA A 388 16.11 2.56 -21.78
N VAL A 389 15.82 3.27 -20.68
CA VAL A 389 14.82 2.86 -19.69
C VAL A 389 13.41 3.40 -19.96
N MET A 390 13.20 4.06 -21.09
CA MET A 390 11.87 4.54 -21.51
C MET A 390 10.97 3.44 -22.06
N ASP A 391 11.50 2.27 -22.36
CA ASP A 391 10.76 1.08 -22.79
C ASP A 391 9.71 1.37 -23.88
N LYS A 392 10.05 2.18 -24.85
CA LYS A 392 9.14 2.59 -25.95
C LYS A 392 8.54 1.42 -26.70
N ASP A 393 9.35 0.38 -26.90
CA ASP A 393 8.96 -0.82 -27.63
C ASP A 393 8.06 -1.75 -26.80
N ALA A 394 7.94 -1.51 -25.49
CA ALA A 394 7.06 -2.26 -24.60
C ALA A 394 5.60 -1.76 -24.61
N ILE A 395 5.35 -0.59 -25.19
CA ILE A 395 4.02 0.04 -25.17
C ILE A 395 3.07 -0.73 -26.11
N GLU A 396 2.10 -1.41 -25.49
CA GLU A 396 1.05 -2.15 -26.23
C GLU A 396 -0.12 -1.25 -26.61
N ASP A 397 -0.50 -0.34 -25.70
CA ASP A 397 -1.63 0.56 -25.86
C ASP A 397 -1.22 1.99 -25.56
N THR A 398 -1.53 2.91 -26.47
CA THR A 398 -1.20 4.33 -26.36
C THR A 398 -2.40 5.20 -25.92
N GLU A 399 -3.56 4.60 -25.72
CA GLU A 399 -4.77 5.32 -25.31
C GLU A 399 -4.64 5.85 -23.88
N LYS A 400 -5.20 7.03 -23.65
CA LYS A 400 -5.24 7.69 -22.35
C LYS A 400 -6.67 7.62 -21.82
N GLY A 401 -6.84 7.03 -20.62
CA GLY A 401 -8.07 7.09 -19.87
C GLY A 401 -9.25 6.42 -20.58
N GLU A 402 -9.08 5.24 -21.13
CA GLU A 402 -10.13 4.51 -21.81
C GLU A 402 -10.19 3.03 -21.38
N THR A 403 -11.03 2.27 -22.04
CA THR A 403 -11.13 0.83 -21.82
C THR A 403 -10.17 0.10 -22.76
N VAL A 404 -9.27 -0.68 -22.17
CA VAL A 404 -8.46 -1.66 -22.90
C VAL A 404 -9.08 -3.05 -22.74
N VAL A 405 -9.08 -3.82 -23.82
CA VAL A 405 -9.77 -5.09 -23.88
C VAL A 405 -8.78 -6.22 -24.11
N ASN A 406 -8.79 -7.21 -23.21
CA ASN A 406 -7.88 -8.36 -23.24
C ASN A 406 -6.43 -7.99 -23.54
N PRO A 407 -5.82 -7.04 -22.78
CA PRO A 407 -4.42 -6.69 -23.00
C PRO A 407 -3.51 -7.88 -22.73
N ASP A 408 -2.44 -7.99 -23.48
CA ASP A 408 -1.39 -8.97 -23.23
C ASP A 408 -0.44 -8.50 -22.12
N GLY A 409 -0.21 -7.19 -22.07
CA GLY A 409 0.70 -6.54 -21.13
C GLY A 409 0.04 -6.20 -19.79
N ILE A 410 0.79 -5.45 -19.00
CA ILE A 410 0.51 -5.14 -17.59
C ILE A 410 0.33 -3.63 -17.42
N LEU A 411 -0.60 -3.24 -16.55
CA LEU A 411 -0.73 -1.88 -16.07
C LEU A 411 0.11 -1.68 -14.81
N TYR A 412 0.89 -0.61 -14.76
CA TYR A 412 1.64 -0.18 -13.58
C TYR A 412 1.11 1.16 -13.09
N MET A 413 0.88 1.27 -11.79
CA MET A 413 0.45 2.50 -11.14
C MET A 413 1.34 2.83 -9.97
N THR A 414 1.62 4.13 -9.79
CA THR A 414 2.27 4.65 -8.59
C THR A 414 1.33 5.60 -7.87
N ALA A 415 1.14 5.38 -6.57
CA ALA A 415 0.34 6.28 -5.73
C ALA A 415 1.15 7.51 -5.33
N ASN A 416 0.48 8.66 -5.31
CA ASN A 416 0.96 9.84 -4.62
C ASN A 416 0.79 9.68 -3.10
N SER A 417 1.43 10.54 -2.31
CA SER A 417 1.26 10.55 -0.86
C SER A 417 -0.22 10.64 -0.46
N SER A 418 -0.64 9.77 0.44
CA SER A 418 -2.01 9.75 0.96
C SER A 418 -2.22 10.59 2.22
N SER A 419 -1.14 11.11 2.82
CA SER A 419 -1.21 12.02 3.98
C SER A 419 -0.66 13.41 3.69
N GLY A 420 0.05 13.59 2.57
CA GLY A 420 0.74 14.83 2.25
C GLY A 420 1.93 15.13 3.16
N SER A 421 2.43 14.13 3.86
CA SER A 421 3.59 14.30 4.74
C SER A 421 4.88 14.65 3.99
N LYS A 422 4.98 14.21 2.75
CA LYS A 422 6.09 14.50 1.84
C LYS A 422 5.65 14.29 0.38
N TYR A 423 6.10 15.18 -0.48
CA TYR A 423 5.92 15.06 -1.93
C TYR A 423 7.25 15.12 -2.65
N TYR A 424 7.29 14.57 -3.86
CA TYR A 424 8.39 14.76 -4.81
C TYR A 424 7.88 15.40 -6.08
N ASP A 425 8.72 16.18 -6.73
CA ASP A 425 8.41 16.79 -8.01
C ASP A 425 8.50 15.76 -9.15
N LEU A 426 7.69 15.98 -10.16
CA LEU A 426 7.80 15.23 -11.41
C LEU A 426 9.13 15.58 -12.08
N VAL A 427 9.89 14.58 -12.48
CA VAL A 427 11.17 14.80 -13.15
C VAL A 427 10.99 15.44 -14.53
N PRO A 428 12.01 16.15 -15.04
CA PRO A 428 12.01 16.63 -16.41
C PRO A 428 11.86 15.48 -17.41
N ARG A 429 11.30 15.74 -18.56
CA ARG A 429 11.13 14.76 -19.63
C ARG A 429 10.17 13.61 -19.28
N MET A 430 8.89 13.83 -19.53
CA MET A 430 7.88 12.81 -19.35
C MET A 430 8.31 11.48 -19.98
N GLN A 431 8.24 10.43 -19.21
CA GLN A 431 8.61 9.09 -19.63
C GLN A 431 7.65 8.56 -20.69
N SER A 432 8.20 7.87 -21.70
CA SER A 432 7.41 7.31 -22.81
C SER A 432 6.39 6.28 -22.35
N TYR A 433 6.69 5.53 -21.29
CA TYR A 433 5.81 4.51 -20.74
C TYR A 433 4.62 5.09 -19.95
N ILE A 434 4.63 6.38 -19.61
CA ILE A 434 3.61 7.04 -18.81
C ILE A 434 2.45 7.50 -19.69
N ALA A 435 1.22 7.09 -19.33
CA ALA A 435 -0.01 7.60 -19.90
C ALA A 435 -0.47 8.89 -19.23
N ASN A 436 -0.41 8.93 -17.88
CA ASN A 436 -0.71 10.12 -17.10
C ASN A 436 0.15 10.18 -15.84
N ARG A 437 0.57 11.37 -15.47
CA ARG A 437 1.28 11.66 -14.21
C ARG A 437 0.77 12.95 -13.59
N TRP A 438 0.83 13.06 -12.27
CA TRP A 438 0.27 14.20 -11.57
C TRP A 438 0.98 14.45 -10.23
N GLN A 439 1.21 15.74 -9.94
CA GLN A 439 1.61 16.23 -8.63
C GLN A 439 1.14 17.68 -8.46
N GLU A 440 0.51 17.98 -7.37
CA GLU A 440 0.09 19.35 -6.98
C GLU A 440 0.13 19.55 -5.46
N ASP A 441 0.97 18.81 -4.73
CA ASP A 441 1.12 18.84 -3.28
C ASP A 441 -0.22 18.69 -2.53
N VAL A 442 -1.04 17.76 -2.98
CA VAL A 442 -2.34 17.42 -2.39
C VAL A 442 -2.42 15.90 -2.23
N PRO A 443 -2.89 15.39 -1.09
CA PRO A 443 -3.09 13.95 -0.93
C PRO A 443 -4.10 13.39 -1.93
N THR A 444 -3.87 12.17 -2.36
CA THR A 444 -4.75 11.47 -3.30
C THR A 444 -5.05 10.05 -2.85
N TYR A 445 -6.11 9.51 -3.42
CA TYR A 445 -6.49 8.11 -3.27
C TYR A 445 -7.10 7.59 -4.57
N SER A 446 -6.99 6.30 -4.80
CA SER A 446 -7.66 5.64 -5.92
C SER A 446 -8.78 4.73 -5.41
N VAL A 447 -9.90 4.74 -6.12
CA VAL A 447 -10.97 3.77 -5.98
C VAL A 447 -10.89 2.81 -7.14
N ILE A 448 -10.81 1.52 -6.85
CA ILE A 448 -10.73 0.46 -7.84
C ILE A 448 -11.96 -0.43 -7.70
N ASP A 449 -12.74 -0.49 -8.78
CA ASP A 449 -13.94 -1.31 -8.87
C ASP A 449 -13.66 -2.56 -9.69
N VAL A 450 -13.92 -3.73 -9.10
CA VAL A 450 -13.63 -5.03 -9.70
C VAL A 450 -14.91 -5.82 -9.88
N THR A 451 -15.08 -6.34 -11.09
CA THR A 451 -16.12 -7.29 -11.43
C THR A 451 -15.50 -8.56 -12.03
N ASP A 452 -16.29 -9.51 -12.46
CA ASP A 452 -15.78 -10.72 -13.11
C ASP A 452 -14.94 -10.41 -14.36
N ASN A 453 -15.27 -9.33 -15.06
CA ASN A 453 -14.65 -9.00 -16.34
C ASN A 453 -14.12 -7.57 -16.47
N THR A 454 -14.20 -6.75 -15.44
CA THR A 454 -13.69 -5.38 -15.46
C THR A 454 -12.88 -5.04 -14.22
N PHE A 455 -11.86 -4.22 -14.43
CA PHE A 455 -11.03 -3.63 -13.40
C PHE A 455 -10.93 -2.13 -13.70
N THR A 456 -11.66 -1.31 -12.94
CA THR A 456 -11.87 0.11 -13.24
C THR A 456 -11.23 0.98 -12.17
N ILE A 457 -10.45 1.96 -12.60
CA ILE A 457 -9.65 2.83 -11.74
C ILE A 457 -10.10 4.27 -11.87
N ASN A 458 -10.37 4.91 -10.75
CA ASN A 458 -10.54 6.35 -10.63
C ASN A 458 -9.66 6.86 -9.49
N THR A 459 -8.95 7.96 -9.73
CA THR A 459 -8.06 8.58 -8.73
C THR A 459 -8.49 10.02 -8.46
N TYR A 460 -8.56 10.37 -7.18
CA TYR A 460 -9.12 11.63 -6.70
C TYR A 460 -8.13 12.37 -5.82
N ARG A 461 -8.21 13.69 -5.86
CA ARG A 461 -7.55 14.59 -4.91
C ARG A 461 -8.49 14.92 -3.74
N THR A 462 -7.92 15.11 -2.55
CA THR A 462 -8.71 15.29 -1.33
C THR A 462 -9.20 16.72 -1.11
N ASP A 463 -8.58 17.72 -1.72
CA ASP A 463 -8.89 19.13 -1.48
C ASP A 463 -10.18 19.63 -2.15
N ASN A 464 -10.61 18.96 -3.22
CA ASN A 464 -11.80 19.39 -3.97
C ASN A 464 -12.60 18.23 -4.58
N ASP A 465 -12.25 17.00 -4.23
CA ASP A 465 -12.94 15.77 -4.65
C ASP A 465 -12.95 15.51 -6.17
N GLN A 466 -12.07 16.17 -6.92
CA GLN A 466 -11.97 16.00 -8.37
C GLN A 466 -11.04 14.85 -8.74
N LYS A 467 -11.29 14.25 -9.89
CA LYS A 467 -10.37 13.28 -10.48
C LYS A 467 -9.09 13.97 -10.98
N ILE A 468 -7.96 13.30 -10.75
CA ILE A 468 -6.65 13.74 -11.27
C ILE A 468 -6.26 13.01 -12.55
N ASP A 469 -7.00 11.99 -12.92
CA ASP A 469 -6.83 11.21 -14.15
C ASP A 469 -8.21 10.86 -14.70
N GLU A 470 -8.26 10.48 -15.95
CA GLU A 470 -9.45 9.92 -16.56
C GLU A 470 -9.72 8.51 -16.01
N THR A 471 -10.99 8.09 -16.07
CA THR A 471 -11.36 6.72 -15.72
C THR A 471 -10.66 5.74 -16.66
N PHE A 472 -10.00 4.74 -16.10
CA PHE A 472 -9.32 3.70 -16.87
C PHE A 472 -9.87 2.32 -16.50
N THR A 473 -10.18 1.51 -17.52
CA THR A 473 -10.76 0.17 -17.33
C THR A 473 -10.00 -0.88 -18.12
N ILE A 474 -9.62 -1.96 -17.45
CA ILE A 474 -9.18 -3.19 -18.11
C ILE A 474 -10.39 -4.12 -18.18
N LYS A 475 -10.68 -4.64 -19.37
CA LYS A 475 -11.80 -5.54 -19.63
C LYS A 475 -11.29 -6.88 -20.13
N LYS A 476 -11.76 -7.96 -19.52
CA LYS A 476 -11.43 -9.34 -19.87
C LYS A 476 -12.69 -10.10 -20.33
N GLY A 477 -12.48 -11.11 -21.14
CA GLY A 477 -13.54 -12.02 -21.57
C GLY A 477 -13.81 -11.99 -23.08
N VAL A 478 -14.65 -12.88 -23.55
CA VAL A 478 -15.00 -13.02 -24.97
C VAL A 478 -16.49 -12.69 -25.11
N THR A 479 -16.80 -11.40 -25.30
CA THR A 479 -18.13 -10.97 -25.74
C THR A 479 -18.09 -10.54 -27.21
N GLU A 480 -19.22 -10.52 -27.91
CA GLU A 480 -19.25 -10.05 -29.30
C GLU A 480 -18.81 -8.58 -29.43
N ASP A 481 -19.11 -7.76 -28.41
CA ASP A 481 -18.66 -6.37 -28.31
C ASP A 481 -17.14 -6.25 -28.19
N ILE A 482 -16.50 -7.18 -27.47
CA ILE A 482 -15.05 -7.25 -27.33
C ILE A 482 -14.39 -7.63 -28.64
N LYS A 483 -14.98 -8.56 -29.40
CA LYS A 483 -14.46 -8.96 -30.70
C LYS A 483 -14.49 -7.83 -31.73
N SER A 484 -15.46 -6.94 -31.64
CA SER A 484 -15.55 -5.78 -32.56
C SER A 484 -14.58 -4.65 -32.22
N ALA A 485 -14.16 -4.54 -30.96
CA ALA A 485 -13.20 -3.53 -30.50
C ALA A 485 -11.75 -3.94 -30.73
N SER A 486 -11.46 -5.23 -30.81
CA SER A 486 -10.09 -5.76 -30.95
C SER A 486 -9.75 -6.02 -32.41
N VAL A 487 -9.62 -4.97 -33.21
CA VAL A 487 -9.01 -5.12 -34.53
C VAL A 487 -7.50 -5.26 -34.35
N GLY A 488 -7.05 -6.48 -34.11
CA GLY A 488 -5.66 -6.80 -34.38
C GLY A 488 -4.89 -7.69 -33.43
N LYS A 489 -5.28 -7.89 -32.16
CA LYS A 489 -4.53 -8.77 -31.25
C LYS A 489 -5.43 -9.53 -30.28
N VAL A 490 -6.18 -10.46 -30.80
CA VAL A 490 -6.75 -11.48 -29.92
C VAL A 490 -5.73 -12.60 -29.79
N LYS A 491 -5.01 -12.68 -28.69
CA LYS A 491 -4.43 -13.96 -28.29
C LYS A 491 -5.62 -14.89 -28.03
N ASN A 492 -5.70 -15.98 -28.77
CA ASN A 492 -6.57 -17.08 -28.41
C ASN A 492 -6.10 -17.60 -27.06
N GLN A 493 -6.67 -17.10 -26.00
CA GLN A 493 -6.52 -17.77 -24.72
C GLN A 493 -7.34 -19.05 -24.79
N ILE A 494 -6.65 -20.16 -24.91
CA ILE A 494 -7.23 -21.49 -24.71
C ILE A 494 -7.29 -21.69 -23.21
N TYR A 495 -8.46 -21.99 -22.71
CA TYR A 495 -8.84 -22.17 -21.32
C TYR A 495 -8.18 -23.36 -20.62
#